data_bd98f6455d3f3eddf97c869f2bd115a8
#
_entry.id   bd98f6455d3f3eddf97c869f2bd115a8
#
_cell.length_a   1.000
_cell.length_b   1.000
_cell.length_c   1.000
_cell.angle_alpha   90.00
_cell.angle_beta   90.00
_cell.angle_gamma   90.00
#
_symmetry.space_group_name_H-M   'P 1'
#
loop_
_entity.id
_entity.type
_entity.pdbx_description
1 polymer ?
#
loop_
_entity_poly.entity_id
_entity_poly.type
_entity_poly.pdbx_seq_one_letter_code
_entity_poly.pdbx_strand_id
1 'polypeptide(L)'
;DRIGVVDENGRIIWGDELMVLFSRSILETTPGATIIAEVKCSQTLYDDIAKNGGNGIMWKAGHSLIKAKMKETHAALAGEMSGHIFFADRFYGFDDATYAGARVLEILSKTDAPLSELTADLPKTFSTPELRTDCPDETKFDVVAKVADHFARTHKVITIDGARILFEHGWGLVRASNTQAILVLRFEADSDEALADIRKIVETKVGEYIEAR
;
A
#
# COMPACT_ATOMS: atom_id res chain seq x y z
N ASP A 1 -4.35 15.96 -7.87
CA ASP A 1 -3.21 15.09 -7.64
C ASP A 1 -3.60 13.63 -7.36
N ARG A 2 -4.78 13.35 -6.82
CA ARG A 2 -5.27 11.98 -6.54
C ARG A 2 -6.30 11.53 -7.55
N ILE A 3 -6.20 10.27 -7.96
CA ILE A 3 -7.22 9.62 -8.75
C ILE A 3 -8.14 8.78 -7.85
N GLY A 4 -9.44 8.85 -8.09
CA GLY A 4 -10.44 7.93 -7.57
C GLY A 4 -11.11 7.22 -8.73
N VAL A 5 -11.23 5.90 -8.65
CA VAL A 5 -11.85 5.08 -9.68
C VAL A 5 -12.98 4.26 -9.07
N VAL A 6 -14.09 4.19 -9.80
CA VAL A 6 -15.26 3.37 -9.44
C VAL A 6 -15.60 2.49 -10.63
N ASP A 7 -15.82 1.21 -10.41
CA ASP A 7 -16.20 0.28 -11.47
C ASP A 7 -17.70 0.40 -11.83
N GLU A 8 -18.13 -0.33 -12.84
CA GLU A 8 -19.52 -0.33 -13.35
C GLU A 8 -20.55 -0.88 -12.33
N ASN A 9 -20.09 -1.54 -11.26
CA ASN A 9 -20.91 -2.04 -10.17
C ASN A 9 -21.00 -1.05 -8.99
N GLY A 10 -20.32 0.10 -9.07
CA GLY A 10 -20.25 1.10 -8.01
C GLY A 10 -19.20 0.77 -6.93
N ARG A 11 -18.31 -0.20 -7.15
CA ARG A 11 -17.22 -0.54 -6.23
C ARG A 11 -16.05 0.42 -6.40
N ILE A 12 -15.52 0.93 -5.29
CA ILE A 12 -14.31 1.76 -5.29
C ILE A 12 -13.11 0.86 -5.55
N ILE A 13 -12.31 1.23 -6.55
CA ILE A 13 -10.99 0.64 -6.82
C ILE A 13 -9.94 1.50 -6.11
N TRP A 14 -9.33 0.95 -5.09
CA TRP A 14 -8.30 1.67 -4.32
C TRP A 14 -7.00 1.81 -5.11
N GLY A 15 -6.14 2.76 -4.71
CA GLY A 15 -4.91 3.08 -5.43
C GLY A 15 -3.97 1.88 -5.61
N ASP A 16 -3.87 1.01 -4.63
CA ASP A 16 -3.06 -0.21 -4.69
C ASP A 16 -3.64 -1.26 -5.66
N GLU A 17 -4.96 -1.43 -5.72
CA GLU A 17 -5.62 -2.27 -6.72
C GLU A 17 -5.48 -1.67 -8.14
N LEU A 18 -5.63 -0.35 -8.25
CA LEU A 18 -5.41 0.35 -9.52
C LEU A 18 -3.96 0.21 -10.01
N MET A 19 -3.00 0.21 -9.09
CA MET A 19 -1.59 -0.05 -9.41
C MET A 19 -1.35 -1.45 -9.96
N VAL A 20 -2.14 -2.46 -9.60
CA VAL A 20 -2.04 -3.79 -10.22
C VAL A 20 -2.30 -3.69 -11.72
N LEU A 21 -3.35 -2.99 -12.14
CA LEU A 21 -3.67 -2.79 -13.56
C LEU A 21 -2.55 -2.06 -14.29
N PHE A 22 -2.05 -0.99 -13.71
CA PHE A 22 -0.95 -0.22 -14.30
C PHE A 22 0.34 -1.04 -14.38
N SER A 23 0.65 -1.81 -13.34
CA SER A 23 1.84 -2.66 -13.28
C SER A 23 1.80 -3.72 -14.38
N ARG A 24 0.68 -4.44 -14.51
CA ARG A 24 0.48 -5.45 -15.55
C ARG A 24 0.68 -4.84 -16.94
N SER A 25 0.04 -3.68 -17.22
CA SER A 25 0.17 -3.00 -18.51
C SER A 25 1.60 -2.54 -18.82
N ILE A 26 2.37 -2.11 -17.81
CA ILE A 26 3.79 -1.75 -18.00
C ILE A 26 4.64 -2.99 -18.23
N LEU A 27 4.42 -4.06 -17.45
CA LEU A 27 5.21 -5.29 -17.51
C LEU A 27 5.04 -6.06 -18.83
N GLU A 28 3.89 -5.92 -19.51
CA GLU A 28 3.69 -6.44 -20.87
C GLU A 28 4.71 -5.87 -21.87
N THR A 29 5.09 -4.61 -21.74
CA THR A 29 5.99 -3.92 -22.67
C THR A 29 7.41 -3.76 -22.13
N THR A 30 7.57 -3.78 -20.80
CA THR A 30 8.83 -3.57 -20.09
C THR A 30 9.03 -4.63 -19.01
N PRO A 31 9.32 -5.88 -19.37
CA PRO A 31 9.59 -6.94 -18.39
C PRO A 31 10.70 -6.55 -17.43
N GLY A 32 10.55 -6.87 -16.16
CA GLY A 32 11.53 -6.51 -15.12
C GLY A 32 11.44 -5.08 -14.62
N ALA A 33 10.48 -4.28 -15.09
CA ALA A 33 10.31 -2.90 -14.63
C ALA A 33 10.20 -2.81 -13.11
N THR A 34 10.82 -1.79 -12.53
CA THR A 34 10.70 -1.48 -11.10
C THR A 34 9.44 -0.68 -10.83
N ILE A 35 8.69 -1.12 -9.83
CA ILE A 35 7.43 -0.51 -9.39
C ILE A 35 7.50 -0.28 -7.89
N ILE A 36 7.22 0.94 -7.44
CA ILE A 36 7.28 1.32 -6.03
C ILE A 36 5.86 1.49 -5.50
N ALA A 37 5.57 0.87 -4.36
CA ALA A 37 4.34 1.11 -3.63
C ALA A 37 4.64 1.44 -2.16
N GLU A 38 3.80 2.25 -1.54
CA GLU A 38 4.02 2.62 -0.15
C GLU A 38 3.55 1.54 0.82
N VAL A 39 4.08 1.59 2.03
CA VAL A 39 3.93 0.53 3.06
C VAL A 39 2.48 0.16 3.42
N LYS A 40 1.49 1.01 3.15
CA LYS A 40 0.07 0.74 3.38
C LYS A 40 -0.59 -0.07 2.26
N CYS A 41 0.04 -0.18 1.09
CA CYS A 41 -0.51 -0.94 -0.03
C CYS A 41 -0.67 -2.42 0.30
N SER A 42 -1.69 -3.04 -0.31
CA SER A 42 -1.97 -4.47 -0.18
C SER A 42 -0.76 -5.33 -0.53
N GLN A 43 -0.60 -6.46 0.18
CA GLN A 43 0.39 -7.46 -0.16
C GLN A 43 0.14 -8.05 -1.56
N THR A 44 -1.12 -8.15 -1.95
CA THR A 44 -1.54 -8.63 -3.27
C THR A 44 -0.86 -7.87 -4.43
N LEU A 45 -0.65 -6.55 -4.28
CA LEU A 45 0.05 -5.75 -5.29
C LEU A 45 1.49 -6.22 -5.51
N TYR A 46 2.24 -6.43 -4.42
CA TYR A 46 3.65 -6.87 -4.52
C TYR A 46 3.78 -8.28 -5.08
N ASP A 47 2.86 -9.16 -4.69
CA ASP A 47 2.82 -10.55 -5.15
C ASP A 47 2.44 -10.60 -6.64
N ASP A 48 1.50 -9.76 -7.10
CA ASP A 48 1.12 -9.67 -8.51
C ASP A 48 2.25 -9.10 -9.38
N ILE A 49 2.94 -8.05 -8.91
CA ILE A 49 4.13 -7.51 -9.59
C ILE A 49 5.19 -8.61 -9.76
N ALA A 50 5.49 -9.36 -8.71
CA ALA A 50 6.48 -10.45 -8.77
C ALA A 50 6.02 -11.59 -9.69
N LYS A 51 4.74 -11.98 -9.63
CA LYS A 51 4.12 -12.99 -10.50
C LYS A 51 4.24 -12.62 -11.98
N ASN A 52 4.13 -11.34 -12.32
CA ASN A 52 4.25 -10.82 -13.68
C ASN A 52 5.70 -10.44 -14.07
N GLY A 53 6.69 -10.84 -13.27
CA GLY A 53 8.11 -10.65 -13.58
C GLY A 53 8.64 -9.23 -13.36
N GLY A 54 7.95 -8.42 -12.58
CA GLY A 54 8.36 -7.07 -12.17
C GLY A 54 9.20 -7.07 -10.89
N ASN A 55 9.83 -5.94 -10.60
CA ASN A 55 10.57 -5.68 -9.37
C ASN A 55 9.77 -4.74 -8.45
N GLY A 56 9.02 -5.30 -7.50
CA GLY A 56 8.22 -4.56 -6.53
C GLY A 56 9.06 -4.04 -5.36
N ILE A 57 9.05 -2.74 -5.12
CA ILE A 57 9.73 -2.11 -3.98
C ILE A 57 8.69 -1.50 -3.03
N MET A 58 8.67 -1.97 -1.78
CA MET A 58 7.93 -1.32 -0.70
C MET A 58 8.71 -0.12 -0.19
N TRP A 59 8.06 1.04 -0.05
CA TRP A 59 8.73 2.26 0.39
C TRP A 59 7.91 3.06 1.40
N LYS A 60 8.49 4.16 1.86
CA LYS A 60 7.85 5.09 2.80
C LYS A 60 6.71 5.83 2.13
N ALA A 61 5.63 6.09 2.88
CA ALA A 61 4.55 6.96 2.45
C ALA A 61 5.02 8.43 2.35
N GLY A 62 4.52 9.13 1.35
CA GLY A 62 4.80 10.55 1.11
C GLY A 62 5.40 10.81 -0.28
N HIS A 63 4.70 11.64 -1.04
CA HIS A 63 5.00 11.89 -2.45
C HIS A 63 6.45 12.31 -2.74
N SER A 64 7.07 13.10 -1.84
CA SER A 64 8.46 13.54 -2.01
C SER A 64 9.45 12.37 -1.86
N LEU A 65 9.21 11.48 -0.88
CA LEU A 65 10.04 10.31 -0.62
C LEU A 65 9.92 9.29 -1.75
N ILE A 66 8.70 9.11 -2.26
CA ILE A 66 8.41 8.22 -3.38
C ILE A 66 9.11 8.72 -4.65
N LYS A 67 8.96 10.01 -5.00
CA LYS A 67 9.61 10.60 -6.17
C LYS A 67 11.15 10.51 -6.11
N ALA A 68 11.74 10.73 -4.93
CA ALA A 68 13.17 10.56 -4.74
C ALA A 68 13.59 9.10 -4.99
N LYS A 69 12.83 8.13 -4.47
CA LYS A 69 13.09 6.70 -4.66
C LYS A 69 12.89 6.26 -6.11
N MET A 70 11.88 6.78 -6.80
CA MET A 70 11.68 6.55 -8.24
C MET A 70 12.91 6.95 -9.06
N LYS A 71 13.44 8.14 -8.78
CA LYS A 71 14.64 8.64 -9.47
C LYS A 71 15.88 7.77 -9.18
N GLU A 72 16.05 7.35 -7.92
CA GLU A 72 17.17 6.49 -7.49
C GLU A 72 17.13 5.12 -8.19
N THR A 73 15.95 4.52 -8.30
CA THR A 73 15.77 3.15 -8.80
C THR A 73 15.36 3.07 -10.27
N HIS A 74 15.16 4.21 -10.93
CA HIS A 74 14.60 4.29 -12.27
C HIS A 74 13.25 3.57 -12.39
N ALA A 75 12.41 3.65 -11.34
CA ALA A 75 11.12 2.98 -11.34
C ALA A 75 10.19 3.55 -12.40
N ALA A 76 9.49 2.67 -13.12
CA ALA A 76 8.56 3.02 -14.18
C ALA A 76 7.22 3.54 -13.64
N LEU A 77 6.84 3.07 -12.46
CA LEU A 77 5.59 3.42 -11.77
C LEU A 77 5.85 3.51 -10.27
N ALA A 78 5.17 4.44 -9.63
CA ALA A 78 5.01 4.39 -8.18
C ALA A 78 3.62 4.87 -7.77
N GLY A 79 3.21 4.56 -6.54
CA GLY A 79 1.95 5.07 -6.02
C GLY A 79 1.69 4.76 -4.57
N GLU A 80 0.59 5.34 -4.11
CA GLU A 80 0.05 5.18 -2.77
C GLU A 80 -1.38 4.64 -2.83
N MET A 81 -1.77 3.91 -1.81
CA MET A 81 -3.16 3.45 -1.66
C MET A 81 -4.17 4.62 -1.74
N SER A 82 -3.76 5.80 -1.32
CA SER A 82 -4.56 7.03 -1.30
C SER A 82 -4.85 7.62 -2.68
N GLY A 83 -4.33 7.02 -3.76
CA GLY A 83 -4.56 7.45 -5.14
C GLY A 83 -3.54 8.44 -5.71
N HIS A 84 -2.45 8.73 -5.00
CA HIS A 84 -1.29 9.39 -5.59
C HIS A 84 -0.57 8.39 -6.51
N ILE A 85 -0.50 8.69 -7.81
CA ILE A 85 0.09 7.81 -8.83
C ILE A 85 1.11 8.58 -9.66
N PHE A 86 2.28 7.98 -9.83
CA PHE A 86 3.45 8.58 -10.46
C PHE A 86 3.94 7.69 -11.60
N PHE A 87 3.73 8.09 -12.84
CA PHE A 87 4.25 7.38 -14.01
C PHE A 87 5.57 7.98 -14.47
N ALA A 88 6.64 7.18 -14.56
CA ALA A 88 7.83 7.49 -15.32
C ALA A 88 7.86 6.70 -16.65
N ASP A 89 7.03 5.65 -16.78
CA ASP A 89 6.73 5.02 -18.05
C ASP A 89 5.96 5.99 -18.96
N ARG A 90 6.59 6.45 -20.02
CA ARG A 90 6.04 7.40 -21.02
C ARG A 90 5.59 8.75 -20.44
N PHE A 91 6.07 9.10 -19.23
CA PHE A 91 5.77 10.35 -18.54
C PHE A 91 6.93 10.78 -17.64
N TYR A 92 6.77 11.85 -16.85
CA TYR A 92 7.84 12.55 -16.14
C TYR A 92 8.00 12.16 -14.65
N GLY A 93 7.25 11.19 -14.13
CA GLY A 93 7.27 10.82 -12.73
C GLY A 93 6.54 11.83 -11.83
N PHE A 94 5.59 12.58 -12.38
CA PHE A 94 4.77 13.51 -11.60
C PHE A 94 3.60 12.80 -10.94
N ASP A 95 3.11 13.38 -9.85
CA ASP A 95 1.83 13.05 -9.22
C ASP A 95 0.71 13.65 -10.06
N ASP A 96 0.17 12.89 -11.00
CA ASP A 96 -0.76 13.38 -12.02
C ASP A 96 -1.95 12.44 -12.21
N ALA A 97 -3.08 12.80 -11.59
CA ALA A 97 -4.32 12.05 -11.67
C ALA A 97 -4.94 12.08 -13.09
N THR A 98 -4.73 13.16 -13.84
CA THR A 98 -5.24 13.26 -15.21
C THR A 98 -4.53 12.27 -16.12
N TYR A 99 -3.20 12.19 -16.01
CA TYR A 99 -2.42 11.20 -16.74
C TYR A 99 -2.77 9.77 -16.31
N ALA A 100 -2.88 9.53 -14.99
CA ALA A 100 -3.30 8.22 -14.47
C ALA A 100 -4.68 7.81 -15.01
N GLY A 101 -5.63 8.74 -15.09
CA GLY A 101 -6.95 8.51 -15.69
C GLY A 101 -6.86 8.16 -17.18
N ALA A 102 -6.02 8.86 -17.95
CA ALA A 102 -5.78 8.52 -19.35
C ALA A 102 -5.19 7.10 -19.52
N ARG A 103 -4.32 6.67 -18.58
CA ARG A 103 -3.76 5.30 -18.56
C ARG A 103 -4.82 4.24 -18.24
N VAL A 104 -5.79 4.52 -17.37
CA VAL A 104 -6.96 3.63 -17.16
C VAL A 104 -7.76 3.49 -18.47
N LEU A 105 -8.06 4.59 -19.13
CA LEU A 105 -8.79 4.57 -20.39
C LEU A 105 -8.02 3.85 -21.51
N GLU A 106 -6.70 3.99 -21.55
CA GLU A 106 -5.85 3.24 -22.48
C GLU A 106 -5.95 1.73 -22.23
N ILE A 107 -5.93 1.27 -20.97
CA ILE A 107 -6.08 -0.15 -20.64
C ILE A 107 -7.46 -0.64 -21.08
N LEU A 108 -8.52 0.07 -20.73
CA LEU A 108 -9.88 -0.28 -21.09
C LEU A 108 -10.13 -0.28 -22.60
N SER A 109 -9.43 0.57 -23.37
CA SER A 109 -9.56 0.59 -24.84
C SER A 109 -8.99 -0.64 -25.55
N LYS A 110 -8.24 -1.46 -24.86
CA LYS A 110 -7.59 -2.67 -25.40
C LYS A 110 -8.37 -3.96 -25.11
N THR A 111 -9.48 -3.87 -24.42
CA THR A 111 -10.29 -5.02 -24.00
C THR A 111 -11.77 -4.70 -24.04
N ASP A 112 -12.60 -5.70 -24.25
CA ASP A 112 -14.07 -5.62 -24.11
C ASP A 112 -14.52 -5.94 -22.67
N ALA A 113 -13.60 -6.37 -21.80
CA ALA A 113 -13.91 -6.69 -20.41
C ALA A 113 -14.19 -5.41 -19.59
N PRO A 114 -15.21 -5.40 -18.73
CA PRO A 114 -15.44 -4.30 -17.81
C PRO A 114 -14.33 -4.20 -16.77
N LEU A 115 -14.22 -3.03 -16.13
CA LEU A 115 -13.12 -2.75 -15.17
C LEU A 115 -13.10 -3.76 -14.01
N SER A 116 -14.25 -4.17 -13.52
CA SER A 116 -14.35 -5.14 -12.40
C SER A 116 -13.73 -6.50 -12.72
N GLU A 117 -13.70 -6.90 -13.98
CA GLU A 117 -13.13 -8.19 -14.40
C GLU A 117 -11.59 -8.15 -14.52
N LEU A 118 -10.99 -6.97 -14.70
CA LEU A 118 -9.54 -6.84 -14.92
C LEU A 118 -8.71 -7.20 -13.68
N THR A 119 -9.33 -7.21 -12.51
CA THR A 119 -8.71 -7.61 -11.23
C THR A 119 -9.42 -8.79 -10.56
N ALA A 120 -10.39 -9.42 -11.23
CA ALA A 120 -11.17 -10.51 -10.66
C ALA A 120 -10.36 -11.78 -10.32
N ASP A 121 -9.19 -11.93 -10.90
CA ASP A 121 -8.24 -13.03 -10.63
C ASP A 121 -7.39 -12.80 -9.37
N LEU A 122 -7.44 -11.61 -8.76
CA LEU A 122 -6.73 -11.32 -7.53
C LEU A 122 -7.34 -12.07 -6.34
N PRO A 123 -6.51 -12.52 -5.38
CA PRO A 123 -7.00 -13.08 -4.14
C PRO A 123 -7.95 -12.09 -3.44
N LYS A 124 -9.08 -12.61 -2.93
CA LYS A 124 -9.96 -11.80 -2.11
C LYS A 124 -9.29 -11.52 -0.78
N THR A 125 -9.13 -10.26 -0.44
CA THR A 125 -8.61 -9.82 0.85
C THR A 125 -9.65 -9.00 1.62
N PHE A 126 -9.50 -8.99 2.93
CA PHE A 126 -10.30 -8.21 3.87
C PHE A 126 -9.39 -7.20 4.53
N SER A 127 -9.75 -5.93 4.50
CA SER A 127 -8.89 -4.87 5.05
C SER A 127 -9.69 -3.82 5.82
N THR A 128 -9.02 -3.19 6.79
CA THR A 128 -9.57 -2.01 7.43
C THR A 128 -9.31 -0.76 6.56
N PRO A 129 -10.12 0.29 6.70
CA PRO A 129 -9.68 1.62 6.33
C PRO A 129 -8.45 2.02 7.17
N GLU A 130 -7.86 3.17 6.88
CA GLU A 130 -6.83 3.77 7.73
C GLU A 130 -7.45 4.15 9.08
N LEU A 131 -6.99 3.50 10.16
CA LEU A 131 -7.41 3.77 11.52
C LEU A 131 -6.46 4.77 12.16
N ARG A 132 -6.98 5.67 12.99
CA ARG A 132 -6.21 6.72 13.65
C ARG A 132 -6.35 6.60 15.15
N THR A 133 -5.23 6.59 15.86
CA THR A 133 -5.17 6.54 17.32
C THR A 133 -4.35 7.70 17.83
N ASP A 134 -4.90 8.47 18.77
CA ASP A 134 -4.19 9.59 19.38
C ASP A 134 -2.93 9.10 20.10
N CYS A 135 -1.81 9.76 19.80
CA CYS A 135 -0.53 9.49 20.44
C CYS A 135 0.31 10.78 20.39
N PRO A 136 0.81 11.26 21.54
CA PRO A 136 1.58 12.50 21.59
C PRO A 136 2.81 12.46 20.70
N ASP A 137 3.16 13.61 20.14
CA ASP A 137 4.32 13.76 19.24
C ASP A 137 5.63 13.31 19.86
N GLU A 138 5.79 13.51 21.16
CA GLU A 138 6.99 13.17 21.92
C GLU A 138 7.20 11.65 22.05
N THR A 139 6.13 10.86 21.96
CA THR A 139 6.17 9.42 22.26
C THR A 139 5.80 8.53 21.07
N LYS A 140 5.13 9.04 20.05
CA LYS A 140 4.59 8.22 18.95
C LYS A 140 5.64 7.38 18.23
N PHE A 141 6.85 7.89 18.03
CA PHE A 141 7.94 7.14 17.39
C PHE A 141 8.50 6.05 18.31
N ASP A 142 8.59 6.33 19.62
CA ASP A 142 9.02 5.36 20.62
C ASP A 142 8.01 4.22 20.76
N VAL A 143 6.71 4.53 20.76
CA VAL A 143 5.64 3.50 20.74
C VAL A 143 5.78 2.59 19.54
N VAL A 144 5.97 3.15 18.34
CA VAL A 144 6.16 2.36 17.12
C VAL A 144 7.40 1.47 17.21
N ALA A 145 8.52 1.99 17.73
CA ALA A 145 9.74 1.22 17.92
C ALA A 145 9.53 0.05 18.90
N LYS A 146 8.87 0.28 20.04
CA LYS A 146 8.53 -0.76 21.00
C LYS A 146 7.62 -1.84 20.42
N VAL A 147 6.63 -1.44 19.60
CA VAL A 147 5.76 -2.38 18.88
C VAL A 147 6.60 -3.23 17.92
N ALA A 148 7.48 -2.61 17.14
CA ALA A 148 8.36 -3.32 16.21
C ALA A 148 9.24 -4.34 16.94
N ASP A 149 9.90 -3.94 18.02
CA ASP A 149 10.78 -4.78 18.83
C ASP A 149 10.01 -5.94 19.51
N HIS A 150 8.77 -5.69 19.95
CA HIS A 150 7.93 -6.71 20.54
C HIS A 150 7.63 -7.82 19.53
N PHE A 151 7.11 -7.44 18.36
CA PHE A 151 6.69 -8.42 17.36
C PHE A 151 7.87 -9.05 16.60
N ALA A 152 9.01 -8.39 16.50
CA ALA A 152 10.21 -8.97 15.88
C ALA A 152 10.74 -10.24 16.57
N ARG A 153 10.30 -10.51 17.80
CA ARG A 153 10.65 -11.75 18.54
C ARG A 153 9.94 -12.99 18.01
N THR A 154 8.79 -12.83 17.36
CA THR A 154 7.91 -13.93 16.94
C THR A 154 7.43 -13.80 15.49
N HIS A 155 7.55 -12.64 14.88
CA HIS A 155 7.05 -12.35 13.54
C HIS A 155 8.11 -11.63 12.71
N LYS A 156 8.01 -11.73 11.40
CA LYS A 156 8.77 -10.85 10.49
C LYS A 156 8.17 -9.46 10.53
N VAL A 157 8.99 -8.44 10.79
CA VAL A 157 8.57 -7.04 10.83
C VAL A 157 9.33 -6.24 9.78
N ILE A 158 8.62 -5.49 8.97
CA ILE A 158 9.19 -4.56 7.99
C ILE A 158 9.15 -3.16 8.62
N THR A 159 10.32 -2.53 8.77
CA THR A 159 10.50 -1.27 9.51
C THR A 159 10.82 -0.08 8.59
N ILE A 160 10.45 -0.14 7.32
CA ILE A 160 10.73 0.91 6.33
C ILE A 160 10.02 2.22 6.70
N ASP A 161 8.76 2.14 7.14
CA ASP A 161 7.95 3.29 7.59
C ASP A 161 6.98 2.83 8.68
N GLY A 162 7.43 2.76 9.90
CA GLY A 162 6.70 2.17 11.01
C GLY A 162 7.01 0.69 11.22
N ALA A 163 6.04 -0.07 11.69
CA ALA A 163 6.13 -1.50 11.93
C ALA A 163 5.02 -2.23 11.14
N ARG A 164 5.35 -2.83 10.00
CA ARG A 164 4.46 -3.74 9.27
C ARG A 164 4.78 -5.16 9.69
N ILE A 165 3.90 -5.74 10.49
CA ILE A 165 4.03 -7.05 11.11
C ILE A 165 3.36 -8.07 10.21
N LEU A 166 4.10 -9.10 9.77
CA LEU A 166 3.57 -10.15 8.91
C LEU A 166 3.10 -11.34 9.77
N PHE A 167 1.85 -11.71 9.61
CA PHE A 167 1.22 -12.90 10.19
C PHE A 167 1.04 -13.97 9.10
N GLU A 168 0.66 -15.17 9.47
CA GLU A 168 0.41 -16.28 8.54
C GLU A 168 -0.73 -15.95 7.56
N HIS A 169 -1.79 -15.30 8.06
CA HIS A 169 -3.03 -15.01 7.31
C HIS A 169 -3.21 -13.52 7.00
N GLY A 170 -2.17 -12.69 7.09
CA GLY A 170 -2.28 -11.27 6.82
C GLY A 170 -1.16 -10.43 7.40
N TRP A 171 -1.43 -9.14 7.56
CA TRP A 171 -0.46 -8.20 8.14
C TRP A 171 -1.17 -7.06 8.90
N GLY A 172 -0.44 -6.47 9.85
CA GLY A 172 -0.84 -5.25 10.54
C GLY A 172 0.26 -4.20 10.48
N LEU A 173 -0.11 -2.95 10.20
CA LEU A 173 0.80 -1.80 10.17
C LEU A 173 0.50 -0.86 11.32
N VAL A 174 1.55 -0.41 12.00
CA VAL A 174 1.53 0.70 12.95
C VAL A 174 2.62 1.70 12.55
N ARG A 175 2.24 2.93 12.23
CA ARG A 175 3.19 3.99 11.88
C ARG A 175 2.87 5.30 12.59
N ALA A 176 3.88 6.09 12.91
CA ALA A 176 3.70 7.44 13.42
C ALA A 176 3.40 8.40 12.27
N SER A 177 2.40 9.26 12.43
CA SER A 177 2.16 10.35 11.48
C SER A 177 3.30 11.37 11.56
N ASN A 178 3.77 11.86 10.41
CA ASN A 178 4.80 12.91 10.37
C ASN A 178 4.24 14.31 10.64
N THR A 179 2.91 14.50 10.57
CA THR A 179 2.25 15.81 10.60
C THR A 179 1.24 15.98 11.72
N GLN A 180 0.86 14.90 12.40
CA GLN A 180 -0.18 14.90 13.42
C GLN A 180 0.25 14.04 14.63
N ALA A 181 -0.27 14.36 15.81
CA ALA A 181 -0.05 13.61 17.05
C ALA A 181 -0.89 12.31 17.09
N ILE A 182 -0.70 11.44 16.10
CA ILE A 182 -1.43 10.19 15.95
C ILE A 182 -0.52 9.05 15.49
N LEU A 183 -0.95 7.84 15.79
CA LEU A 183 -0.55 6.62 15.09
C LEU A 183 -1.58 6.31 14.00
N VAL A 184 -1.09 5.82 12.88
CA VAL A 184 -1.87 5.32 11.75
C VAL A 184 -1.73 3.82 11.72
N LEU A 185 -2.87 3.10 11.78
CA LEU A 185 -2.92 1.66 11.70
C LEU A 185 -3.70 1.23 10.46
N ARG A 186 -3.28 0.13 9.86
CA ARG A 186 -4.02 -0.57 8.80
C ARG A 186 -3.78 -2.07 8.92
N PHE A 187 -4.79 -2.85 8.58
CA PHE A 187 -4.76 -4.31 8.65
C PHE A 187 -5.32 -4.91 7.37
N GLU A 188 -4.78 -6.05 6.95
CA GLU A 188 -5.27 -6.83 5.83
C GLU A 188 -5.07 -8.31 6.13
N ALA A 189 -6.05 -9.13 5.76
CA ALA A 189 -6.03 -10.58 5.95
C ALA A 189 -6.79 -11.31 4.84
N ASP A 190 -6.66 -12.65 4.79
CA ASP A 190 -7.35 -13.54 3.86
C ASP A 190 -8.79 -13.88 4.29
N SER A 191 -9.17 -13.54 5.52
CA SER A 191 -10.51 -13.75 6.08
C SER A 191 -10.89 -12.65 7.08
N ASP A 192 -12.20 -12.45 7.29
CA ASP A 192 -12.71 -11.51 8.32
C ASP A 192 -12.29 -11.92 9.72
N GLU A 193 -12.22 -13.22 10.00
CA GLU A 193 -11.79 -13.76 11.29
C GLU A 193 -10.32 -13.45 11.56
N ALA A 194 -9.43 -13.75 10.61
CA ALA A 194 -8.01 -13.43 10.72
C ALA A 194 -7.77 -11.92 10.82
N LEU A 195 -8.54 -11.11 10.09
CA LEU A 195 -8.47 -9.66 10.18
C LEU A 195 -8.80 -9.17 11.59
N ALA A 196 -9.87 -9.70 12.20
CA ALA A 196 -10.28 -9.32 13.55
C ALA A 196 -9.22 -9.72 14.60
N ASP A 197 -8.64 -10.92 14.46
CA ASP A 197 -7.61 -11.42 15.38
C ASP A 197 -6.31 -10.62 15.28
N ILE A 198 -5.80 -10.39 14.07
CA ILE A 198 -4.58 -9.59 13.84
C ILE A 198 -4.78 -8.17 14.40
N ARG A 199 -5.91 -7.56 14.10
CA ARG A 199 -6.25 -6.24 14.59
C ARG A 199 -6.25 -6.19 16.12
N LYS A 200 -6.94 -7.13 16.78
CA LYS A 200 -7.01 -7.21 18.24
C LYS A 200 -5.64 -7.35 18.89
N ILE A 201 -4.80 -8.25 18.35
CA ILE A 201 -3.45 -8.49 18.86
C ILE A 201 -2.59 -7.22 18.80
N VAL A 202 -2.59 -6.54 17.65
CA VAL A 202 -1.76 -5.36 17.44
C VAL A 202 -2.30 -4.15 18.19
N GLU A 203 -3.62 -3.87 18.13
CA GLU A 203 -4.24 -2.73 18.85
C GLU A 203 -4.06 -2.86 20.35
N THR A 204 -4.20 -4.07 20.93
CA THR A 204 -3.94 -4.31 22.35
C THR A 204 -2.51 -3.91 22.72
N LYS A 205 -1.53 -4.34 21.93
CA LYS A 205 -0.12 -4.03 22.22
C LYS A 205 0.20 -2.54 22.04
N VAL A 206 -0.39 -1.88 21.05
CA VAL A 206 -0.28 -0.42 20.87
C VAL A 206 -0.86 0.32 22.07
N GLY A 207 -2.05 -0.08 22.56
CA GLY A 207 -2.67 0.51 23.75
C GLY A 207 -1.78 0.38 25.00
N GLU A 208 -1.23 -0.80 25.26
CA GLU A 208 -0.31 -1.02 26.38
C GLU A 208 0.90 -0.07 26.34
N TYR A 209 1.49 0.16 25.17
CA TYR A 209 2.65 1.05 25.06
C TYR A 209 2.30 2.55 25.07
N ILE A 210 1.07 2.92 24.71
CA ILE A 210 0.59 4.30 24.89
C ILE A 210 0.33 4.58 26.37
N GLU A 211 -0.23 3.61 27.14
CA GLU A 211 -0.56 3.75 28.55
C GLU A 211 0.66 3.62 29.49
N ALA A 212 1.66 2.86 29.10
CA ALA A 212 2.88 2.60 29.90
C ALA A 212 3.84 3.83 29.94
N ARG A 213 3.31 4.98 30.40
CA ARG A 213 4.04 6.26 30.54
C ARG A 213 4.65 6.44 31.92
#